data_f1f4f15660fbf084a401585650c74b6b
#
_entry.id   f1f4f15660fbf084a401585650c74b6b
#
_cell.length_a   1.000
_cell.length_b   1.000
_cell.length_c   1.000
_cell.angle_alpha   90.00
_cell.angle_beta   90.00
_cell.angle_gamma   90.00
#
_symmetry.space_group_name_H-M   'P 1'
#
loop_
_entity.id
_entity.type
_entity.pdbx_description
1 polymer ?
#
loop_
_entity_poly.entity_id
_entity_poly.type
_entity_poly.pdbx_seq_one_letter_code
_entity_poly.pdbx_strand_id
1 'polypeptide(L)'
;MNKQIIITILFSLVAIAGQGQTIPQDWFKTDTITIRGRIEGFDAERFGFTSMECYFYDVMEKDNSTLLLEINPDGTFEKRFPINYPRHMIFSFFGESKVGFSKIPLFARPGETTDITVKQNECGQYECYYNGGASKDVERWLKSDLRLQEMCSRLDEFKGEFSEANVIAEQLWQDMSARIDSVSHRNHFTPMEMQLAQAEMQDKFAFSLISYALAYADRLTPWQQQPDGSWRQIVTDSVKLCLIKDVNNFRLLKRVDFDNPLLMTDEFIYFTLSRVHWARPNQETSLSGVEGIKQRIGNSHAAYKELMRTDHLTLTEQLCIYKWMQESIEEWKMNEEVFPLYLSSFSHPYVRQKAERFYQKEMEETELTHQLPEGAGIEIIRKIMNRYPNRYLVIDFWGLGCGACIISIQNSKNLRAEIAKRDDVKLVFISYDKTAGGSDAYKKFVSEWLVDEETICITVTDFRRLQELFHFNGVPYYETITPDGRRVRDDLRINGYQNFDVELKRLNEKLK
;
A
#
# COMPACT_ATOMS: atom_id res chain seq x y z
N MET A 1 50.34 -19.75 -26.71
CA MET A 1 48.90 -19.48 -26.77
C MET A 1 48.41 -19.24 -25.32
N ASN A 2 48.39 -18.19 -25.07
CA ASN A 2 47.71 -16.95 -24.70
C ASN A 2 47.39 -16.86 -23.22
N LYS A 3 48.39 -16.32 -22.47
CA LYS A 3 48.22 -15.83 -21.07
C LYS A 3 47.56 -14.43 -21.00
N GLN A 4 47.13 -13.83 -22.11
CA GLN A 4 46.57 -12.48 -22.17
C GLN A 4 45.06 -12.37 -22.08
N ILE A 5 44.30 -13.48 -22.19
CA ILE A 5 42.82 -13.44 -22.17
C ILE A 5 42.29 -13.58 -20.76
N ILE A 6 43.06 -14.04 -19.79
CA ILE A 6 42.60 -14.22 -18.39
C ILE A 6 42.67 -12.93 -17.56
N ILE A 7 43.43 -11.95 -18.00
CA ILE A 7 43.61 -10.66 -17.23
C ILE A 7 42.50 -9.66 -17.51
N THR A 8 41.82 -9.75 -18.66
CA THR A 8 40.76 -8.78 -19.02
C THR A 8 39.40 -9.08 -18.35
N ILE A 9 39.18 -10.32 -17.92
CA ILE A 9 37.93 -10.73 -17.23
C ILE A 9 38.00 -10.45 -15.71
N LEU A 10 39.20 -10.30 -15.12
CA LEU A 10 39.37 -9.98 -13.70
C LEU A 10 39.31 -8.48 -13.40
N PHE A 11 39.41 -7.61 -14.40
CA PHE A 11 39.32 -6.16 -14.18
C PHE A 11 37.91 -5.59 -14.25
N SER A 12 36.93 -6.32 -14.81
CA SER A 12 35.52 -5.90 -14.84
C SER A 12 34.75 -6.25 -13.55
N LEU A 13 35.31 -7.07 -12.67
CA LEU A 13 34.67 -7.48 -11.39
C LEU A 13 35.16 -6.67 -10.17
N VAL A 14 36.14 -5.77 -10.32
CA VAL A 14 36.71 -4.99 -9.22
C VAL A 14 36.22 -3.51 -9.20
N ALA A 15 35.53 -3.07 -10.24
CA ALA A 15 35.04 -1.69 -10.33
C ALA A 15 33.67 -1.42 -9.66
N ILE A 16 32.99 -2.43 -9.10
CA ILE A 16 31.68 -2.28 -8.45
C ILE A 16 31.78 -2.14 -6.92
N ALA A 17 32.94 -2.42 -6.33
CA ALA A 17 33.13 -2.43 -4.86
C ALA A 17 33.61 -1.12 -4.24
N GLY A 18 33.44 0.04 -4.88
CA GLY A 18 34.06 1.28 -4.42
C GLY A 18 33.24 2.57 -4.49
N GLN A 19 31.96 2.53 -4.88
CA GLN A 19 31.09 3.70 -4.73
C GLN A 19 30.25 3.53 -3.46
N GLY A 20 30.76 4.07 -2.34
CA GLY A 20 29.98 4.18 -1.12
C GLY A 20 28.61 4.81 -1.43
N GLN A 21 27.55 4.27 -0.87
CA GLN A 21 26.22 4.82 -0.98
C GLN A 21 26.24 6.31 -0.62
N THR A 22 25.81 7.15 -1.53
CA THR A 22 25.68 8.61 -1.29
C THR A 22 24.36 8.95 -0.60
N ILE A 23 23.84 8.03 0.22
CA ILE A 23 22.59 8.24 0.96
C ILE A 23 22.86 9.28 2.05
N PRO A 24 22.12 10.39 2.11
CA PRO A 24 22.26 11.39 3.16
C PRO A 24 22.03 10.79 4.55
N GLN A 25 22.73 11.33 5.56
CA GLN A 25 22.59 10.86 6.96
C GLN A 25 21.17 11.08 7.52
N ASP A 26 20.46 12.07 7.00
CA ASP A 26 19.07 12.42 7.34
C ASP A 26 18.03 11.78 6.39
N TRP A 27 18.36 10.63 5.80
CA TRP A 27 17.46 9.90 4.90
C TRP A 27 16.09 9.65 5.52
N PHE A 28 16.07 9.25 6.79
CA PHE A 28 14.87 9.04 7.57
C PHE A 28 14.56 10.26 8.44
N LYS A 29 13.55 11.01 8.04
CA LYS A 29 13.09 12.20 8.75
C LYS A 29 11.61 12.41 8.45
N THR A 30 10.79 12.59 9.48
CA THR A 30 9.40 13.02 9.28
C THR A 30 9.35 14.53 9.05
N ASP A 31 8.90 14.96 7.89
CA ASP A 31 8.70 16.38 7.60
C ASP A 31 7.66 16.57 6.48
N THR A 32 7.06 17.76 6.41
CA THR A 32 6.05 18.09 5.40
C THR A 32 6.70 18.42 4.06
N ILE A 33 6.25 17.78 3.00
CA ILE A 33 6.58 18.19 1.64
C ILE A 33 5.50 19.12 1.06
N THR A 34 5.89 19.96 0.14
CA THR A 34 4.98 20.77 -0.66
C THR A 34 5.18 20.44 -2.14
N ILE A 35 4.13 20.01 -2.80
CA ILE A 35 4.08 19.81 -4.24
C ILE A 35 3.25 20.94 -4.80
N ARG A 36 3.78 21.75 -5.67
CA ARG A 36 3.04 22.82 -6.33
C ARG A 36 3.44 22.96 -7.79
N GLY A 37 2.55 23.49 -8.59
CA GLY A 37 2.87 23.69 -9.98
C GLY A 37 1.72 24.24 -10.79
N ARG A 38 1.90 24.12 -12.10
CA ARG A 38 0.92 24.58 -13.09
C ARG A 38 0.94 23.71 -14.34
N ILE A 39 -0.24 23.44 -14.86
CA ILE A 39 -0.45 22.86 -16.19
C ILE A 39 -0.74 24.00 -17.15
N GLU A 40 0.16 24.25 -18.09
CA GLU A 40 -0.01 25.33 -19.09
C GLU A 40 -1.15 25.00 -20.05
N GLY A 41 -2.02 25.96 -20.28
CA GLY A 41 -3.19 25.79 -21.14
C GLY A 41 -4.20 24.77 -20.62
N PHE A 42 -4.28 24.61 -19.29
CA PHE A 42 -5.25 23.73 -18.67
C PHE A 42 -6.67 24.19 -18.96
N ASP A 43 -7.50 23.23 -19.32
CA ASP A 43 -8.93 23.35 -19.45
C ASP A 43 -9.54 22.00 -19.08
N ALA A 44 -10.44 21.98 -18.11
CA ALA A 44 -10.99 20.76 -17.54
C ALA A 44 -11.72 19.89 -18.56
N GLU A 45 -12.44 20.49 -19.51
CA GLU A 45 -13.15 19.75 -20.57
C GLU A 45 -12.17 19.17 -21.59
N ARG A 46 -11.12 19.93 -21.92
CA ARG A 46 -10.07 19.53 -22.85
C ARG A 46 -9.20 18.41 -22.26
N PHE A 47 -8.84 18.48 -20.98
CA PHE A 47 -8.03 17.46 -20.33
C PHE A 47 -8.86 16.24 -19.90
N GLY A 48 -10.11 16.43 -19.57
CA GLY A 48 -11.04 15.39 -19.11
C GLY A 48 -10.94 15.12 -17.61
N PHE A 49 -10.23 15.96 -16.84
CA PHE A 49 -10.07 15.82 -15.38
C PHE A 49 -9.88 17.16 -14.67
N THR A 50 -10.18 17.19 -13.37
CA THR A 50 -9.94 18.33 -12.46
C THR A 50 -9.11 17.94 -11.25
N SER A 51 -8.70 16.66 -11.17
CA SER A 51 -7.87 16.14 -10.09
C SER A 51 -7.10 14.91 -10.55
N MET A 52 -5.99 14.65 -9.88
CA MET A 52 -5.18 13.44 -10.03
C MET A 52 -5.00 12.79 -8.67
N GLU A 53 -4.82 11.48 -8.61
CA GLU A 53 -4.72 10.74 -7.36
C GLU A 53 -3.41 9.95 -7.27
N CYS A 54 -2.90 9.81 -6.05
CA CYS A 54 -1.75 8.97 -5.72
C CYS A 54 -2.14 8.03 -4.59
N TYR A 55 -2.00 6.74 -4.79
CA TYR A 55 -2.08 5.78 -3.69
C TYR A 55 -0.84 5.94 -2.82
N PHE A 56 -1.06 6.30 -1.56
CA PHE A 56 0.02 6.60 -0.62
C PHE A 56 0.14 5.49 0.43
N TYR A 57 1.15 4.64 0.23
CA TYR A 57 1.50 3.55 1.15
C TYR A 57 2.77 3.91 1.90
N ASP A 58 2.66 4.34 3.15
CA ASP A 58 3.82 4.61 3.99
C ASP A 58 4.02 3.45 4.98
N VAL A 59 5.16 2.76 4.89
CA VAL A 59 5.48 1.61 5.77
C VAL A 59 5.74 2.01 7.21
N MET A 60 5.93 3.31 7.47
CA MET A 60 6.11 3.87 8.81
C MET A 60 4.81 4.33 9.46
N GLU A 61 3.72 4.34 8.72
CA GLU A 61 2.41 4.73 9.21
C GLU A 61 1.46 3.53 9.20
N LYS A 62 0.54 3.50 10.17
CA LYS A 62 -0.47 2.44 10.25
C LYS A 62 -1.47 2.56 9.10
N ASP A 63 -1.88 3.80 8.81
CA ASP A 63 -2.92 4.10 7.84
C ASP A 63 -2.34 4.44 6.47
N ASN A 64 -2.93 3.85 5.46
CA ASN A 64 -2.65 4.17 4.07
C ASN A 64 -3.76 5.07 3.53
N SER A 65 -3.41 5.95 2.62
CA SER A 65 -4.35 6.95 2.11
C SER A 65 -4.29 7.06 0.59
N THR A 66 -5.33 7.62 0.03
CA THR A 66 -5.31 8.15 -1.33
C THR A 66 -5.15 9.66 -1.26
N LEU A 67 -4.03 10.19 -1.76
CA LEU A 67 -3.81 11.63 -1.85
C LEU A 67 -4.45 12.16 -3.12
N LEU A 68 -5.21 13.25 -2.99
CA LEU A 68 -5.87 13.91 -4.12
C LEU A 68 -5.17 15.22 -4.43
N LEU A 69 -4.67 15.38 -5.65
CA LEU A 69 -4.13 16.63 -6.19
C LEU A 69 -5.23 17.32 -7.02
N GLU A 70 -5.86 18.32 -6.45
CA GLU A 70 -6.88 19.11 -7.15
C GLU A 70 -6.21 20.19 -8.01
N ILE A 71 -6.75 20.40 -9.22
CA ILE A 71 -6.24 21.35 -10.20
C ILE A 71 -7.23 22.49 -10.32
N ASN A 72 -6.76 23.70 -10.05
CA ASN A 72 -7.56 24.91 -10.16
C ASN A 72 -7.93 25.21 -11.63
N PRO A 73 -8.99 25.99 -11.87
CA PRO A 73 -9.40 26.36 -13.24
C PRO A 73 -8.31 27.05 -14.07
N ASP A 74 -7.35 27.72 -13.41
CA ASP A 74 -6.20 28.33 -14.06
C ASP A 74 -5.01 27.40 -14.30
N GLY A 75 -5.19 26.10 -13.96
CA GLY A 75 -4.19 25.05 -14.09
C GLY A 75 -3.20 24.94 -12.93
N THR A 76 -3.28 25.81 -11.93
CA THR A 76 -2.41 25.72 -10.76
C THR A 76 -2.85 24.60 -9.81
N PHE A 77 -1.88 24.04 -9.08
CA PHE A 77 -2.14 23.05 -8.04
C PHE A 77 -1.14 23.18 -6.89
N GLU A 78 -1.58 22.81 -5.69
CA GLU A 78 -0.72 22.69 -4.51
C GLU A 78 -1.22 21.56 -3.61
N LYS A 79 -0.29 20.74 -3.08
CA LYS A 79 -0.56 19.71 -2.09
C LYS A 79 0.54 19.70 -1.04
N ARG A 80 0.14 19.57 0.25
CA ARG A 80 1.07 19.47 1.38
C ARG A 80 0.69 18.29 2.25
N PHE A 81 1.69 17.46 2.59
CA PHE A 81 1.50 16.32 3.49
C PHE A 81 2.85 15.86 4.04
N PRO A 82 2.87 15.16 5.20
CA PRO A 82 4.10 14.62 5.76
C PRO A 82 4.55 13.35 5.05
N ILE A 83 5.86 13.17 4.96
CA ILE A 83 6.51 11.90 4.58
C ILE A 83 7.63 11.59 5.57
N ASN A 84 8.00 10.31 5.67
CA ASN A 84 8.97 9.82 6.64
C ASN A 84 10.36 9.56 6.06
N TYR A 85 10.47 9.51 4.73
CA TYR A 85 11.69 9.23 3.96
C TYR A 85 11.46 9.65 2.51
N PRO A 86 12.51 9.79 1.68
CA PRO A 86 12.36 10.14 0.28
C PRO A 86 11.51 9.13 -0.48
N ARG A 87 10.62 9.62 -1.35
CA ARG A 87 9.64 8.80 -2.05
C ARG A 87 9.54 9.14 -3.52
N HIS A 88 9.45 8.09 -4.32
CA HIS A 88 8.91 8.14 -5.67
C HIS A 88 7.38 8.05 -5.58
N MET A 89 6.68 8.97 -6.18
CA MET A 89 5.22 9.03 -6.20
C MET A 89 4.73 9.39 -7.59
N ILE A 90 3.56 8.90 -7.94
CA ILE A 90 2.93 9.21 -9.22
C ILE A 90 1.49 9.65 -8.97
N PHE A 91 1.19 10.93 -9.16
CA PHE A 91 -0.18 11.38 -9.26
C PHE A 91 -0.72 11.03 -10.63
N SER A 92 -1.80 10.25 -10.68
CA SER A 92 -2.36 9.71 -11.91
C SER A 92 -3.83 10.07 -12.06
N PHE A 93 -4.26 10.27 -13.29
CA PHE A 93 -5.67 10.24 -13.65
C PHE A 93 -5.98 8.88 -14.29
N PHE A 94 -6.88 8.11 -13.68
CA PHE A 94 -7.24 6.76 -14.11
C PHE A 94 -8.37 6.70 -15.15
N GLY A 95 -8.75 7.86 -15.70
CA GLY A 95 -9.68 7.95 -16.83
C GLY A 95 -8.95 8.10 -18.15
N GLU A 96 -9.71 8.31 -19.23
CA GLU A 96 -9.18 8.64 -20.54
C GLU A 96 -8.90 10.15 -20.64
N SER A 97 -7.62 10.52 -20.61
CA SER A 97 -7.21 11.89 -20.89
C SER A 97 -7.32 12.17 -22.38
N LYS A 98 -8.05 13.23 -22.76
CA LYS A 98 -8.24 13.64 -24.15
C LYS A 98 -6.97 14.24 -24.78
N VAL A 99 -5.98 14.59 -23.96
CA VAL A 99 -4.70 15.17 -24.39
C VAL A 99 -3.52 14.24 -24.24
N GLY A 100 -3.75 12.98 -23.87
CA GLY A 100 -2.70 11.97 -23.66
C GLY A 100 -1.83 12.19 -22.43
N PHE A 101 -2.11 13.19 -21.58
CA PHE A 101 -1.42 13.44 -20.32
C PHE A 101 -2.26 12.94 -19.14
N SER A 102 -1.68 12.06 -18.33
CA SER A 102 -2.40 11.44 -17.21
C SER A 102 -1.55 11.20 -15.98
N LYS A 103 -0.27 11.61 -15.96
CA LYS A 103 0.64 11.29 -14.85
C LYS A 103 1.59 12.45 -14.54
N ILE A 104 1.78 12.70 -13.24
CA ILE A 104 2.81 13.58 -12.69
C ILE A 104 3.70 12.71 -11.79
N PRO A 105 4.80 12.11 -12.32
CA PRO A 105 5.78 11.43 -11.50
C PRO A 105 6.62 12.45 -10.74
N LEU A 106 7.01 12.14 -9.52
CA LEU A 106 7.90 12.99 -8.73
C LEU A 106 8.72 12.16 -7.74
N PHE A 107 9.88 12.69 -7.36
CA PHE A 107 10.70 12.20 -6.28
C PHE A 107 10.81 13.32 -5.24
N ALA A 108 10.33 13.07 -4.03
CA ALA A 108 10.26 14.07 -2.98
C ALA A 108 11.09 13.65 -1.76
N ARG A 109 11.77 14.61 -1.10
CA ARG A 109 12.43 14.43 0.19
C ARG A 109 11.67 15.18 1.28
N PRO A 110 11.68 14.66 2.53
CA PRO A 110 11.04 15.33 3.66
C PRO A 110 11.51 16.78 3.82
N GLY A 111 10.56 17.71 3.97
CA GLY A 111 10.83 19.14 4.16
C GLY A 111 11.07 19.94 2.88
N GLU A 112 11.04 19.31 1.71
CA GLU A 112 11.26 19.99 0.43
C GLU A 112 9.98 20.49 -0.25
N THR A 113 10.16 21.48 -1.11
CA THR A 113 9.14 21.91 -2.07
C THR A 113 9.54 21.45 -3.46
N THR A 114 8.64 20.75 -4.14
CA THR A 114 8.78 20.36 -5.55
C THR A 114 7.92 21.29 -6.41
N ASP A 115 8.57 22.10 -7.24
CA ASP A 115 7.90 23.00 -8.22
C ASP A 115 7.85 22.31 -9.60
N ILE A 116 6.64 22.17 -10.16
CA ILE A 116 6.41 21.44 -11.42
C ILE A 116 5.69 22.32 -12.42
N THR A 117 6.23 22.41 -13.63
CA THR A 117 5.53 22.98 -14.78
C THR A 117 5.20 21.87 -15.77
N VAL A 118 3.92 21.66 -16.05
CA VAL A 118 3.47 20.74 -17.09
C VAL A 118 3.18 21.54 -18.35
N LYS A 119 3.89 21.28 -19.43
CA LYS A 119 3.74 21.98 -20.71
C LYS A 119 4.01 21.07 -21.90
N GLN A 120 3.59 21.50 -23.08
CA GLN A 120 3.89 20.77 -24.31
C GLN A 120 5.37 20.86 -24.68
N ASN A 121 5.93 19.73 -25.07
CA ASN A 121 7.24 19.66 -25.70
C ASN A 121 7.14 20.04 -27.20
N GLU A 122 8.25 19.98 -27.93
CA GLU A 122 8.33 20.31 -29.37
C GLU A 122 7.44 19.42 -30.24
N CYS A 123 7.11 18.21 -29.77
CA CYS A 123 6.21 17.27 -30.45
C CYS A 123 4.73 17.47 -30.07
N GLY A 124 4.40 18.49 -29.25
CA GLY A 124 3.05 18.76 -28.80
C GLY A 124 2.54 17.84 -27.68
N GLN A 125 3.40 17.01 -27.09
CA GLN A 125 3.06 16.13 -25.97
C GLN A 125 3.30 16.86 -24.65
N TYR A 126 2.38 16.69 -23.68
CA TYR A 126 2.55 17.27 -22.35
C TYR A 126 3.58 16.49 -21.53
N GLU A 127 4.52 17.21 -20.93
CA GLU A 127 5.58 16.69 -20.09
C GLU A 127 5.74 17.49 -18.80
N CYS A 128 6.27 16.84 -17.74
CA CYS A 128 6.64 17.49 -16.49
C CYS A 128 8.05 18.07 -16.57
N TYR A 129 8.21 19.31 -16.10
CA TYR A 129 9.50 20.01 -15.95
C TYR A 129 9.64 20.39 -14.48
N TYR A 130 10.75 19.98 -13.86
CA TYR A 130 11.01 20.22 -12.44
C TYR A 130 11.95 21.43 -12.28
N ASN A 131 11.57 22.35 -11.38
CA ASN A 131 12.27 23.63 -11.18
C ASN A 131 13.10 23.60 -9.88
N GLY A 132 13.89 22.53 -9.67
CA GLY A 132 14.71 22.33 -8.47
C GLY A 132 14.21 21.18 -7.59
N GLY A 133 14.89 20.99 -6.44
CA GLY A 133 14.60 19.93 -5.49
C GLY A 133 14.94 18.53 -5.97
N ALA A 134 14.58 17.53 -5.15
CA ALA A 134 14.93 16.14 -5.38
C ALA A 134 14.46 15.58 -6.72
N SER A 135 13.27 15.99 -7.20
CA SER A 135 12.78 15.57 -8.52
C SER A 135 13.66 16.06 -9.66
N LYS A 136 14.24 17.27 -9.53
CA LYS A 136 15.17 17.80 -10.53
C LYS A 136 16.50 17.05 -10.52
N ASP A 137 16.99 16.66 -9.36
CA ASP A 137 18.24 15.94 -9.21
C ASP A 137 18.21 14.55 -9.86
N VAL A 138 17.01 13.94 -9.97
CA VAL A 138 16.79 12.60 -10.55
C VAL A 138 15.84 12.61 -11.76
N GLU A 139 15.75 13.75 -12.45
CA GLU A 139 14.80 13.98 -13.55
C GLU A 139 14.94 12.98 -14.69
N ARG A 140 16.17 12.55 -15.01
CA ARG A 140 16.43 11.59 -16.09
C ARG A 140 15.88 10.21 -15.78
N TRP A 141 15.99 9.77 -14.53
CA TRP A 141 15.36 8.53 -14.06
C TRP A 141 13.84 8.65 -14.05
N LEU A 142 13.27 9.73 -13.49
CA LEU A 142 11.81 9.97 -13.46
C LEU A 142 11.17 9.97 -14.86
N LYS A 143 11.87 10.47 -15.87
CA LYS A 143 11.42 10.50 -17.27
C LYS A 143 11.78 9.27 -18.07
N SER A 144 12.53 8.33 -17.47
CA SER A 144 12.97 7.13 -18.17
C SER A 144 11.86 6.08 -18.23
N ASP A 145 11.79 5.39 -19.36
CA ASP A 145 10.89 4.25 -19.55
C ASP A 145 11.67 2.95 -19.32
N LEU A 146 11.86 2.58 -18.05
CA LEU A 146 12.56 1.33 -17.68
C LEU A 146 11.74 0.08 -17.99
N ARG A 147 10.40 0.14 -17.93
CA ARG A 147 9.45 -0.99 -18.16
C ARG A 147 9.70 -2.20 -17.27
N LEU A 148 10.24 -2.00 -16.07
CA LEU A 148 10.61 -3.11 -15.19
C LEU A 148 9.36 -3.93 -14.78
N GLN A 149 8.24 -3.27 -14.52
CA GLN A 149 6.99 -3.95 -14.18
C GLN A 149 6.45 -4.80 -15.35
N GLU A 150 6.51 -4.32 -16.58
CA GLU A 150 6.11 -5.11 -17.76
C GLU A 150 7.00 -6.35 -17.95
N MET A 151 8.30 -6.24 -17.62
CA MET A 151 9.20 -7.38 -17.69
C MET A 151 8.85 -8.46 -16.66
N CYS A 152 8.35 -8.06 -15.48
CA CYS A 152 7.90 -8.98 -14.44
C CYS A 152 6.70 -9.84 -14.86
N SER A 153 5.87 -9.40 -15.81
CA SER A 153 4.72 -10.17 -16.30
C SER A 153 5.08 -11.57 -16.76
N ARG A 154 6.30 -11.78 -17.26
CA ARG A 154 6.83 -13.11 -17.66
C ARG A 154 6.81 -14.12 -16.53
N LEU A 155 7.02 -13.67 -15.29
CA LEU A 155 6.99 -14.52 -14.10
C LEU A 155 5.59 -14.51 -13.47
N ASP A 156 4.94 -13.36 -13.43
CA ASP A 156 3.61 -13.17 -12.82
C ASP A 156 2.53 -14.02 -13.54
N GLU A 157 2.64 -14.16 -14.87
CA GLU A 157 1.72 -14.95 -15.70
C GLU A 157 2.10 -16.42 -15.86
N PHE A 158 3.30 -16.80 -15.40
CA PHE A 158 3.80 -18.17 -15.55
C PHE A 158 3.04 -19.13 -14.63
N LYS A 159 2.64 -20.29 -15.18
CA LYS A 159 1.81 -21.30 -14.49
C LYS A 159 2.49 -22.66 -14.32
N GLY A 160 3.76 -22.78 -14.71
CA GLY A 160 4.53 -24.04 -14.59
C GLY A 160 5.06 -24.33 -13.18
N GLU A 161 6.09 -25.15 -13.08
CA GLU A 161 6.68 -25.59 -11.82
C GLU A 161 7.80 -24.64 -11.33
N PHE A 162 8.14 -24.72 -10.03
CA PHE A 162 9.15 -23.86 -9.39
C PHE A 162 10.54 -23.95 -10.05
N SER A 163 10.95 -25.12 -10.51
CA SER A 163 12.24 -25.28 -11.19
C SER A 163 12.34 -24.43 -12.46
N GLU A 164 11.25 -24.41 -13.24
CA GLU A 164 11.14 -23.62 -14.46
C GLU A 164 10.99 -22.11 -14.14
N ALA A 165 10.19 -21.78 -13.13
CA ALA A 165 10.04 -20.39 -12.65
C ALA A 165 11.39 -19.80 -12.20
N ASN A 166 12.24 -20.58 -11.53
CA ASN A 166 13.56 -20.13 -11.13
C ASN A 166 14.49 -19.87 -12.33
N VAL A 167 14.34 -20.59 -13.44
CA VAL A 167 15.08 -20.30 -14.68
C VAL A 167 14.58 -19.00 -15.31
N ILE A 168 13.26 -18.79 -15.35
CA ILE A 168 12.66 -17.55 -15.83
C ILE A 168 13.10 -16.37 -14.97
N ALA A 169 13.09 -16.52 -13.64
CA ALA A 169 13.54 -15.48 -12.72
C ALA A 169 15.03 -15.14 -12.88
N GLU A 170 15.89 -16.13 -13.11
CA GLU A 170 17.31 -15.90 -13.41
C GLU A 170 17.49 -15.06 -14.68
N GLN A 171 16.77 -15.41 -15.74
CA GLN A 171 16.81 -14.67 -17.00
C GLN A 171 16.19 -13.26 -16.83
N LEU A 172 15.09 -13.15 -16.09
CA LEU A 172 14.45 -11.87 -15.79
C LEU A 172 15.42 -10.90 -15.10
N TRP A 173 16.15 -11.37 -14.09
CA TRP A 173 17.17 -10.55 -13.42
C TRP A 173 18.22 -10.02 -14.38
N GLN A 174 18.74 -10.88 -15.29
CA GLN A 174 19.73 -10.49 -16.28
C GLN A 174 19.17 -9.47 -17.28
N ASP A 175 17.96 -9.71 -17.77
CA ASP A 175 17.29 -8.82 -18.74
C ASP A 175 16.99 -7.45 -18.13
N MET A 176 16.51 -7.40 -16.87
CA MET A 176 16.26 -6.15 -16.14
C MET A 176 17.57 -5.38 -15.90
N SER A 177 18.64 -6.06 -15.50
CA SER A 177 19.96 -5.44 -15.33
C SER A 177 20.46 -4.84 -16.65
N ALA A 178 20.41 -5.60 -17.73
CA ALA A 178 20.81 -5.13 -19.06
C ALA A 178 19.93 -3.94 -19.55
N ARG A 179 18.65 -3.96 -19.21
CA ARG A 179 17.73 -2.83 -19.51
C ARG A 179 18.15 -1.57 -18.80
N ILE A 180 18.44 -1.64 -17.50
CA ILE A 180 18.93 -0.50 -16.71
C ILE A 180 20.23 0.03 -17.29
N ASP A 181 21.20 -0.85 -17.57
CA ASP A 181 22.49 -0.45 -18.15
C ASP A 181 22.30 0.30 -19.50
N SER A 182 21.44 -0.24 -20.37
CA SER A 182 21.14 0.38 -21.67
C SER A 182 20.47 1.73 -21.53
N VAL A 183 19.47 1.86 -20.66
CA VAL A 183 18.71 3.12 -20.48
C VAL A 183 19.56 4.15 -19.76
N SER A 184 20.27 3.77 -18.71
CA SER A 184 21.13 4.65 -17.94
C SER A 184 22.26 5.25 -18.80
N HIS A 185 22.88 4.44 -19.65
CA HIS A 185 23.91 4.90 -20.57
C HIS A 185 23.37 5.89 -21.60
N ARG A 186 22.19 5.60 -22.18
CA ARG A 186 21.52 6.48 -23.15
C ARG A 186 21.11 7.80 -22.54
N ASN A 187 20.59 7.78 -21.31
CA ASN A 187 20.05 8.95 -20.63
C ASN A 187 21.08 9.63 -19.70
N HIS A 188 22.32 9.12 -19.66
CA HIS A 188 23.40 9.66 -18.82
C HIS A 188 23.03 9.77 -17.34
N PHE A 189 22.54 8.68 -16.74
CA PHE A 189 22.15 8.68 -15.33
C PHE A 189 23.30 9.10 -14.42
N THR A 190 22.96 9.87 -13.39
CA THR A 190 23.87 10.12 -12.26
C THR A 190 24.03 8.85 -11.40
N PRO A 191 25.03 8.77 -10.51
CA PRO A 191 25.13 7.67 -9.56
C PRO A 191 23.86 7.43 -8.74
N MET A 192 23.17 8.50 -8.30
CA MET A 192 21.92 8.38 -7.54
C MET A 192 20.78 7.83 -8.42
N GLU A 193 20.65 8.30 -9.65
CA GLU A 193 19.65 7.78 -10.60
C GLU A 193 19.86 6.31 -10.91
N MET A 194 21.12 5.86 -11.02
CA MET A 194 21.47 4.46 -11.19
C MET A 194 21.09 3.63 -9.95
N GLN A 195 21.38 4.12 -8.75
CA GLN A 195 21.04 3.45 -7.50
C GLN A 195 19.51 3.32 -7.33
N LEU A 196 18.74 4.36 -7.66
CA LEU A 196 17.27 4.32 -7.65
C LEU A 196 16.71 3.29 -8.64
N ALA A 197 17.23 3.27 -9.88
CA ALA A 197 16.82 2.29 -10.88
C ALA A 197 17.12 0.84 -10.44
N GLN A 198 18.28 0.62 -9.81
CA GLN A 198 18.66 -0.68 -9.26
C GLN A 198 17.78 -1.09 -8.08
N ALA A 199 17.44 -0.16 -7.18
CA ALA A 199 16.54 -0.42 -6.07
C ALA A 199 15.12 -0.75 -6.55
N GLU A 200 14.60 0.00 -7.51
CA GLU A 200 13.31 -0.29 -8.16
C GLU A 200 13.30 -1.70 -8.79
N MET A 201 14.37 -2.07 -9.51
CA MET A 201 14.51 -3.41 -10.06
C MET A 201 14.48 -4.49 -8.97
N GLN A 202 15.23 -4.30 -7.89
CA GLN A 202 15.33 -5.28 -6.81
C GLN A 202 13.99 -5.49 -6.12
N ASP A 203 13.25 -4.42 -5.85
CA ASP A 203 11.94 -4.51 -5.21
C ASP A 203 10.92 -5.21 -6.10
N LYS A 204 10.79 -4.78 -7.36
CA LYS A 204 9.86 -5.42 -8.32
C LYS A 204 10.20 -6.89 -8.58
N PHE A 205 11.49 -7.22 -8.65
CA PHE A 205 11.95 -8.60 -8.79
C PHE A 205 11.56 -9.46 -7.58
N ALA A 206 11.83 -8.97 -6.34
CA ALA A 206 11.46 -9.67 -5.11
C ALA A 206 9.95 -9.89 -5.02
N PHE A 207 9.17 -8.83 -5.28
CA PHE A 207 7.72 -8.89 -5.31
C PHE A 207 7.21 -9.95 -6.29
N SER A 208 7.70 -9.95 -7.53
CA SER A 208 7.26 -10.87 -8.58
C SER A 208 7.62 -12.32 -8.27
N LEU A 209 8.86 -12.59 -7.82
CA LEU A 209 9.29 -13.93 -7.45
C LEU A 209 8.42 -14.56 -6.36
N ILE A 210 8.09 -13.77 -5.31
CA ILE A 210 7.26 -14.26 -4.22
C ILE A 210 5.78 -14.32 -4.63
N SER A 211 5.32 -13.39 -5.47
CA SER A 211 3.95 -13.41 -6.00
C SER A 211 3.68 -14.64 -6.87
N TYR A 212 4.67 -15.08 -7.66
CA TYR A 212 4.59 -16.36 -8.37
C TYR A 212 4.38 -17.53 -7.39
N ALA A 213 5.14 -17.55 -6.27
CA ALA A 213 5.01 -18.61 -5.26
C ALA A 213 3.63 -18.61 -4.60
N LEU A 214 3.06 -17.44 -4.31
CA LEU A 214 1.69 -17.29 -3.83
C LEU A 214 0.67 -17.83 -4.83
N ALA A 215 0.76 -17.38 -6.08
CA ALA A 215 -0.14 -17.85 -7.14
C ALA A 215 -0.01 -19.36 -7.38
N TYR A 216 1.19 -19.93 -7.20
CA TYR A 216 1.39 -21.39 -7.25
C TYR A 216 0.69 -22.08 -6.08
N ALA A 217 0.78 -21.54 -4.85
CA ALA A 217 0.05 -22.05 -3.69
C ALA A 217 -1.47 -22.02 -3.89
N ASP A 218 -2.00 -20.91 -4.40
CA ASP A 218 -3.42 -20.76 -4.67
C ASP A 218 -3.94 -21.78 -5.69
N ARG A 219 -3.12 -22.13 -6.69
CA ARG A 219 -3.46 -23.21 -7.66
C ARG A 219 -3.52 -24.60 -7.01
N LEU A 220 -2.75 -24.82 -5.94
CA LEU A 220 -2.77 -26.07 -5.19
C LEU A 220 -3.87 -26.10 -4.10
N THR A 221 -4.46 -24.94 -3.79
CA THR A 221 -5.51 -24.79 -2.79
C THR A 221 -6.73 -24.03 -3.35
N PRO A 222 -7.32 -24.50 -4.47
CA PRO A 222 -8.47 -23.80 -5.06
C PRO A 222 -9.68 -23.79 -4.13
N TRP A 223 -10.46 -22.71 -4.20
CA TRP A 223 -11.76 -22.65 -3.55
C TRP A 223 -12.77 -23.49 -4.30
N GLN A 224 -13.52 -24.32 -3.60
CA GLN A 224 -14.60 -25.15 -4.16
C GLN A 224 -15.89 -24.93 -3.36
N GLN A 225 -16.99 -24.71 -4.09
CA GLN A 225 -18.30 -24.64 -3.48
C GLN A 225 -18.75 -26.02 -3.05
N GLN A 226 -19.19 -26.12 -1.80
CA GLN A 226 -19.70 -27.35 -1.19
C GLN A 226 -21.19 -27.52 -1.48
N PRO A 227 -21.77 -28.72 -1.32
CA PRO A 227 -23.21 -28.96 -1.52
C PRO A 227 -24.12 -28.11 -0.64
N ASP A 228 -23.63 -27.64 0.51
CA ASP A 228 -24.35 -26.75 1.44
C ASP A 228 -24.26 -25.27 1.05
N GLY A 229 -23.62 -24.96 -0.10
CA GLY A 229 -23.41 -23.61 -0.59
C GLY A 229 -22.18 -22.89 -0.01
N SER A 230 -21.53 -23.45 1.00
CA SER A 230 -20.30 -22.89 1.58
C SER A 230 -19.11 -23.05 0.63
N TRP A 231 -18.09 -22.19 0.77
CA TRP A 231 -16.84 -22.29 0.02
C TRP A 231 -15.73 -22.81 0.94
N ARG A 232 -14.97 -23.79 0.47
CA ARG A 232 -13.78 -24.31 1.18
C ARG A 232 -12.58 -24.41 0.24
N GLN A 233 -11.40 -24.16 0.79
CA GLN A 233 -10.17 -24.46 0.08
C GLN A 233 -9.91 -25.97 0.11
N ILE A 234 -9.54 -26.53 -1.03
CA ILE A 234 -9.23 -27.95 -1.19
C ILE A 234 -7.76 -28.07 -1.57
N VAL A 235 -7.02 -28.84 -0.77
CA VAL A 235 -5.62 -29.16 -1.10
C VAL A 235 -5.59 -30.21 -2.19
N THR A 236 -5.12 -29.86 -3.38
CA THR A 236 -5.02 -30.76 -4.53
C THR A 236 -3.73 -31.58 -4.53
N ASP A 237 -2.64 -31.01 -3.98
CA ASP A 237 -1.34 -31.68 -3.85
C ASP A 237 -0.65 -31.19 -2.56
N SER A 238 -0.77 -31.98 -1.48
CA SER A 238 -0.19 -31.65 -0.18
C SER A 238 1.34 -31.70 -0.18
N VAL A 239 1.95 -32.55 -0.99
CA VAL A 239 3.42 -32.66 -1.08
C VAL A 239 3.99 -31.41 -1.72
N LYS A 240 3.45 -31.00 -2.86
CA LYS A 240 3.88 -29.76 -3.51
C LYS A 240 3.62 -28.55 -2.63
N LEU A 241 2.48 -28.49 -1.95
CA LEU A 241 2.15 -27.40 -1.05
C LEU A 241 3.15 -27.26 0.11
N CYS A 242 3.58 -28.36 0.72
CA CYS A 242 4.61 -28.36 1.76
C CYS A 242 5.97 -27.88 1.23
N LEU A 243 6.31 -28.16 -0.04
CA LEU A 243 7.57 -27.78 -0.63
C LEU A 243 7.64 -26.32 -1.12
N ILE A 244 6.51 -25.62 -1.20
CA ILE A 244 6.50 -24.22 -1.70
C ILE A 244 7.44 -23.34 -0.88
N LYS A 245 7.41 -23.47 0.45
CA LYS A 245 8.22 -22.68 1.38
C LYS A 245 9.64 -23.24 1.60
N ASP A 246 10.11 -24.14 0.75
CA ASP A 246 11.52 -24.52 0.72
C ASP A 246 12.36 -23.28 0.35
N VAL A 247 13.30 -22.92 1.21
CA VAL A 247 14.16 -21.74 1.05
C VAL A 247 14.98 -21.75 -0.25
N ASN A 248 15.18 -22.92 -0.85
CA ASN A 248 15.85 -23.02 -2.15
C ASN A 248 15.00 -22.48 -3.31
N ASN A 249 13.69 -22.44 -3.17
CA ASN A 249 12.79 -21.83 -4.14
C ASN A 249 13.01 -20.31 -4.23
N PHE A 250 13.44 -19.72 -3.14
CA PHE A 250 13.69 -18.28 -3.00
C PHE A 250 15.18 -17.91 -3.03
N ARG A 251 16.06 -18.80 -3.48
CA ARG A 251 17.52 -18.57 -3.47
C ARG A 251 17.97 -17.30 -4.19
N LEU A 252 17.17 -16.80 -5.13
CA LEU A 252 17.46 -15.58 -5.88
C LEU A 252 17.20 -14.30 -5.10
N LEU A 253 16.42 -14.35 -4.00
CA LEU A 253 16.20 -13.19 -3.12
C LEU A 253 17.51 -12.69 -2.47
N LYS A 254 18.53 -13.54 -2.34
CA LYS A 254 19.86 -13.13 -1.87
C LYS A 254 20.56 -12.06 -2.74
N ARG A 255 20.02 -11.79 -3.94
CA ARG A 255 20.51 -10.73 -4.84
C ARG A 255 19.94 -9.37 -4.50
N VAL A 256 18.89 -9.35 -3.70
CA VAL A 256 18.21 -8.14 -3.24
C VAL A 256 18.87 -7.67 -1.95
N ASP A 257 19.32 -6.43 -1.94
CA ASP A 257 19.90 -5.80 -0.75
C ASP A 257 18.76 -5.23 0.13
N PHE A 258 18.22 -6.08 1.00
CA PHE A 258 17.14 -5.72 1.91
C PHE A 258 17.55 -4.77 3.05
N ASP A 259 18.82 -4.40 3.16
CA ASP A 259 19.29 -3.30 4.02
C ASP A 259 19.32 -1.96 3.30
N ASN A 260 19.15 -1.95 1.98
CA ASN A 260 19.20 -0.72 1.18
C ASN A 260 17.95 0.14 1.43
N PRO A 261 18.07 1.33 2.03
CA PRO A 261 16.93 2.21 2.28
C PRO A 261 16.30 2.79 1.01
N LEU A 262 16.98 2.70 -0.14
CA LEU A 262 16.43 3.11 -1.43
C LEU A 262 15.26 2.21 -1.87
N LEU A 263 15.16 0.96 -1.40
CA LEU A 263 14.00 0.10 -1.64
C LEU A 263 12.70 0.74 -1.14
N MET A 264 12.77 1.55 -0.08
CA MET A 264 11.61 2.21 0.50
C MET A 264 11.07 3.35 -0.35
N THR A 265 11.81 3.81 -1.36
CA THR A 265 11.38 4.94 -2.20
C THR A 265 10.22 4.57 -3.12
N ASP A 266 10.09 3.31 -3.52
CA ASP A 266 9.00 2.79 -4.35
C ASP A 266 7.82 2.32 -3.47
N GLU A 267 6.60 2.52 -3.94
CA GLU A 267 5.39 2.06 -3.24
C GLU A 267 5.29 0.53 -3.15
N PHE A 268 5.90 -0.19 -4.09
CA PHE A 268 5.88 -1.66 -4.12
C PHE A 268 6.51 -2.29 -2.88
N ILE A 269 7.44 -1.60 -2.20
CA ILE A 269 8.01 -2.12 -0.95
C ILE A 269 6.93 -2.48 0.08
N TYR A 270 5.84 -1.70 0.15
CA TYR A 270 4.73 -1.99 1.05
C TYR A 270 4.14 -3.38 0.80
N PHE A 271 3.99 -3.76 -0.47
CA PHE A 271 3.49 -5.06 -0.87
C PHE A 271 4.57 -6.15 -0.74
N THR A 272 5.82 -5.83 -1.08
CA THR A 272 6.97 -6.73 -0.94
C THR A 272 7.16 -7.17 0.50
N LEU A 273 7.00 -6.29 1.49
CA LEU A 273 7.05 -6.66 2.92
C LEU A 273 6.07 -7.80 3.26
N SER A 274 4.81 -7.67 2.82
CA SER A 274 3.79 -8.70 3.07
C SER A 274 4.12 -10.02 2.35
N ARG A 275 4.69 -9.95 1.15
CA ARG A 275 5.14 -11.12 0.38
C ARG A 275 6.30 -11.84 1.07
N VAL A 276 7.33 -11.10 1.49
CA VAL A 276 8.48 -11.63 2.23
C VAL A 276 8.01 -12.31 3.52
N HIS A 277 7.07 -11.69 4.25
CA HIS A 277 6.47 -12.31 5.43
C HIS A 277 5.82 -13.66 5.10
N TRP A 278 5.05 -13.75 4.03
CA TRP A 278 4.39 -14.98 3.62
C TRP A 278 5.39 -16.08 3.20
N ALA A 279 6.50 -15.74 2.53
CA ALA A 279 7.47 -16.70 2.00
C ALA A 279 8.26 -17.45 3.09
N ARG A 280 8.21 -17.02 4.34
CA ARG A 280 8.92 -17.66 5.46
C ARG A 280 8.46 -19.08 5.70
N PRO A 281 9.34 -19.97 6.16
CA PRO A 281 8.94 -21.26 6.71
C PRO A 281 7.88 -21.12 7.81
N ASN A 282 7.16 -22.21 8.07
CA ASN A 282 6.09 -22.19 9.06
C ASN A 282 6.60 -21.74 10.45
N GLN A 283 5.88 -20.81 11.08
CA GLN A 283 6.24 -20.14 12.33
C GLN A 283 5.21 -20.38 13.42
N GLU A 284 4.31 -21.33 13.24
CA GLU A 284 3.27 -21.63 14.22
C GLU A 284 3.86 -21.99 15.58
N THR A 285 3.17 -21.58 16.62
CA THR A 285 3.46 -21.95 18.01
C THR A 285 2.18 -22.44 18.68
N SER A 286 2.32 -23.46 19.51
CA SER A 286 1.24 -23.94 20.37
C SER A 286 1.11 -23.12 21.67
N LEU A 287 2.08 -22.25 21.97
CA LEU A 287 2.07 -21.42 23.16
C LEU A 287 1.17 -20.20 22.99
N SER A 288 0.59 -19.75 24.10
CA SER A 288 -0.26 -18.55 24.18
C SER A 288 0.37 -17.50 25.10
N GLY A 289 -0.20 -16.28 25.11
CA GLY A 289 0.28 -15.18 25.94
C GLY A 289 1.69 -14.72 25.58
N VAL A 290 2.42 -14.16 26.55
CA VAL A 290 3.76 -13.55 26.36
C VAL A 290 4.77 -14.55 25.78
N GLU A 291 4.80 -15.77 26.32
CA GLU A 291 5.71 -16.82 25.83
C GLU A 291 5.39 -17.22 24.39
N GLY A 292 4.10 -17.26 24.01
CA GLY A 292 3.69 -17.49 22.63
C GLY A 292 4.15 -16.39 21.68
N ILE A 293 4.02 -15.12 22.08
CA ILE A 293 4.49 -13.97 21.32
C ILE A 293 6.01 -14.00 21.17
N LYS A 294 6.72 -14.25 22.26
CA LYS A 294 8.18 -14.38 22.26
C LYS A 294 8.66 -15.48 21.33
N GLN A 295 8.01 -16.64 21.35
CA GLN A 295 8.33 -17.74 20.45
C GLN A 295 8.02 -17.37 18.99
N ARG A 296 6.88 -16.73 18.69
CA ARG A 296 6.54 -16.27 17.33
C ARG A 296 7.57 -15.30 16.78
N ILE A 297 8.01 -14.30 17.58
CA ILE A 297 9.07 -13.36 17.20
C ILE A 297 10.37 -14.13 16.94
N GLY A 298 10.79 -15.01 17.84
CA GLY A 298 12.00 -15.81 17.67
C GLY A 298 11.98 -16.71 16.44
N ASN A 299 10.86 -17.41 16.21
CA ASN A 299 10.63 -18.24 15.02
C ASN A 299 10.65 -17.39 13.75
N SER A 300 10.04 -16.19 13.77
CA SER A 300 10.05 -15.24 12.66
C SER A 300 11.47 -14.83 12.31
N HIS A 301 12.28 -14.46 13.29
CA HIS A 301 13.68 -14.08 13.08
C HIS A 301 14.51 -15.24 12.47
N ALA A 302 14.35 -16.46 13.03
CA ALA A 302 15.07 -17.62 12.52
C ALA A 302 14.68 -17.95 11.09
N ALA A 303 13.37 -17.96 10.79
CA ALA A 303 12.84 -18.21 9.46
C ALA A 303 13.27 -17.15 8.44
N TYR A 304 13.33 -15.88 8.83
CA TYR A 304 13.82 -14.81 7.97
C TYR A 304 15.31 -14.98 7.65
N LYS A 305 16.14 -15.23 8.66
CA LYS A 305 17.57 -15.44 8.47
C LYS A 305 17.87 -16.65 7.58
N GLU A 306 17.10 -17.72 7.72
CA GLU A 306 17.18 -18.89 6.86
C GLU A 306 16.81 -18.55 5.41
N LEU A 307 15.66 -17.87 5.21
CA LEU A 307 15.16 -17.48 3.89
C LEU A 307 16.15 -16.57 3.15
N MET A 308 16.66 -15.53 3.82
CA MET A 308 17.55 -14.53 3.25
C MET A 308 19.04 -14.92 3.31
N ARG A 309 19.38 -16.00 4.05
CA ARG A 309 20.75 -16.45 4.31
C ARG A 309 21.61 -15.34 4.90
N THR A 310 21.07 -14.64 5.88
CA THR A 310 21.72 -13.55 6.64
C THR A 310 21.83 -13.92 8.12
N ASP A 311 22.75 -13.29 8.84
CA ASP A 311 22.94 -13.45 10.28
C ASP A 311 22.26 -12.35 11.12
N HIS A 312 21.73 -11.32 10.46
CA HIS A 312 21.06 -10.18 11.10
C HIS A 312 19.63 -9.97 10.55
N LEU A 313 18.89 -9.07 11.17
CA LEU A 313 17.59 -8.60 10.68
C LEU A 313 17.83 -7.35 9.83
N THR A 314 17.58 -7.49 8.53
CA THR A 314 17.71 -6.36 7.61
C THR A 314 16.68 -5.27 7.89
N LEU A 315 16.87 -4.08 7.30
CA LEU A 315 15.91 -2.99 7.40
C LEU A 315 14.49 -3.42 7.01
N THR A 316 14.38 -4.14 5.89
CA THR A 316 13.07 -4.65 5.41
C THR A 316 12.40 -5.55 6.44
N GLU A 317 13.15 -6.45 7.10
CA GLU A 317 12.58 -7.31 8.14
C GLU A 317 12.11 -6.52 9.36
N GLN A 318 12.91 -5.54 9.80
CA GLN A 318 12.51 -4.68 10.91
C GLN A 318 11.23 -3.90 10.60
N LEU A 319 11.01 -3.50 9.34
CA LEU A 319 9.77 -2.88 8.89
C LEU A 319 8.59 -3.86 8.89
N CYS A 320 8.80 -5.12 8.50
CA CYS A 320 7.76 -6.16 8.61
C CYS A 320 7.32 -6.34 10.06
N ILE A 321 8.27 -6.42 10.99
CA ILE A 321 7.98 -6.57 12.42
C ILE A 321 7.32 -5.31 12.98
N TYR A 322 7.74 -4.12 12.54
CA TYR A 322 7.13 -2.87 12.94
C TYR A 322 5.66 -2.78 12.48
N LYS A 323 5.37 -3.18 11.25
CA LYS A 323 4.00 -3.27 10.75
C LYS A 323 3.17 -4.26 11.57
N TRP A 324 3.70 -5.43 11.86
CA TRP A 324 3.04 -6.39 12.72
C TRP A 324 2.77 -5.83 14.12
N MET A 325 3.73 -5.13 14.74
CA MET A 325 3.53 -4.45 16.01
C MET A 325 2.37 -3.45 15.95
N GLN A 326 2.25 -2.69 14.86
CA GLN A 326 1.13 -1.74 14.65
C GLN A 326 -0.24 -2.45 14.54
N GLU A 327 -0.27 -3.65 14.00
CA GLU A 327 -1.48 -4.48 13.90
C GLU A 327 -1.84 -5.17 15.22
N SER A 328 -0.86 -5.40 16.11
CA SER A 328 -1.02 -6.14 17.38
C SER A 328 -1.24 -5.23 18.60
N ILE A 329 -1.85 -4.07 18.41
CA ILE A 329 -2.04 -3.06 19.47
C ILE A 329 -2.69 -3.64 20.73
N GLU A 330 -3.75 -4.43 20.60
CA GLU A 330 -4.46 -5.00 21.72
C GLU A 330 -3.60 -5.97 22.54
N GLU A 331 -2.69 -6.73 21.89
CA GLU A 331 -1.80 -7.66 22.58
C GLU A 331 -0.89 -6.94 23.59
N TRP A 332 -0.22 -5.86 23.16
CA TRP A 332 0.74 -5.17 24.02
C TRP A 332 0.09 -4.09 24.92
N LYS A 333 -1.11 -3.57 24.59
CA LYS A 333 -1.88 -2.73 25.52
C LYS A 333 -2.38 -3.49 26.72
N MET A 334 -2.71 -4.78 26.55
CA MET A 334 -3.16 -5.63 27.66
C MET A 334 -1.99 -6.19 28.48
N ASN A 335 -0.78 -6.18 27.96
CA ASN A 335 0.38 -6.75 28.63
C ASN A 335 1.68 -5.99 28.31
N GLU A 336 2.15 -5.17 29.25
CA GLU A 336 3.34 -4.35 29.12
C GLU A 336 4.63 -5.13 28.83
N GLU A 337 4.69 -6.45 29.12
CA GLU A 337 5.85 -7.28 28.81
C GLU A 337 6.00 -7.58 27.32
N VAL A 338 4.96 -7.36 26.52
CA VAL A 338 4.94 -7.68 25.07
C VAL A 338 5.70 -6.63 24.23
N PHE A 339 5.52 -5.36 24.51
CA PHE A 339 6.16 -4.30 23.70
C PHE A 339 7.70 -4.39 23.68
N PRO A 340 8.39 -4.64 24.82
CA PRO A 340 9.85 -4.84 24.80
C PRO A 340 10.32 -5.96 23.89
N LEU A 341 9.49 -7.00 23.65
CA LEU A 341 9.82 -8.10 22.73
C LEU A 341 9.89 -7.61 21.29
N TYR A 342 8.90 -6.81 20.84
CA TYR A 342 8.95 -6.17 19.52
C TYR A 342 10.16 -5.21 19.43
N LEU A 343 10.37 -4.39 20.45
CA LEU A 343 11.43 -3.38 20.46
C LEU A 343 12.84 -4.00 20.35
N SER A 344 13.03 -5.23 20.87
CA SER A 344 14.29 -5.96 20.74
C SER A 344 14.66 -6.32 19.29
N SER A 345 13.70 -6.29 18.38
CA SER A 345 13.89 -6.57 16.96
C SER A 345 14.43 -5.36 16.18
N PHE A 346 14.38 -4.15 16.74
CA PHE A 346 14.71 -2.92 16.03
C PHE A 346 16.12 -2.46 16.38
N SER A 347 17.08 -2.81 15.54
CA SER A 347 18.46 -2.28 15.60
C SER A 347 18.62 -0.97 14.81
N HIS A 348 17.77 -0.72 13.81
CA HIS A 348 17.78 0.52 13.04
C HIS A 348 17.22 1.68 13.89
N PRO A 349 18.00 2.75 14.14
CA PRO A 349 17.62 3.80 15.12
C PRO A 349 16.30 4.47 14.82
N TYR A 350 16.02 4.75 13.55
CA TYR A 350 14.79 5.42 13.15
C TYR A 350 13.56 4.52 13.32
N VAL A 351 13.65 3.24 12.93
CA VAL A 351 12.55 2.28 13.11
C VAL A 351 12.23 2.12 14.59
N ARG A 352 13.28 1.98 15.42
CA ARG A 352 13.15 1.92 16.89
C ARG A 352 12.46 3.15 17.45
N GLN A 353 12.90 4.36 17.05
CA GLN A 353 12.30 5.62 17.50
C GLN A 353 10.83 5.73 17.10
N LYS A 354 10.48 5.31 15.87
CA LYS A 354 9.09 5.29 15.41
C LYS A 354 8.24 4.31 16.23
N ALA A 355 8.76 3.13 16.53
CA ALA A 355 8.08 2.14 17.36
C ALA A 355 7.81 2.67 18.78
N GLU A 356 8.81 3.29 19.41
CA GLU A 356 8.67 3.90 20.73
C GLU A 356 7.62 5.03 20.75
N ARG A 357 7.64 5.92 19.74
CA ARG A 357 6.66 7.01 19.62
C ARG A 357 5.25 6.47 19.36
N PHE A 358 5.12 5.47 18.50
CA PHE A 358 3.82 4.83 18.24
C PHE A 358 3.27 4.21 19.52
N TYR A 359 4.08 3.46 20.25
CA TYR A 359 3.71 2.87 21.54
C TYR A 359 3.26 3.94 22.55
N GLN A 360 4.04 5.01 22.73
CA GLN A 360 3.68 6.09 23.65
C GLN A 360 2.37 6.75 23.27
N LYS A 361 2.19 7.11 22.00
CA LYS A 361 0.95 7.69 21.49
C LYS A 361 -0.25 6.81 21.80
N GLU A 362 -0.17 5.52 21.50
CA GLU A 362 -1.25 4.58 21.70
C GLU A 362 -1.55 4.32 23.20
N MET A 363 -0.52 4.34 24.07
CA MET A 363 -0.71 4.19 25.51
C MET A 363 -1.27 5.44 26.19
N GLU A 364 -0.92 6.64 25.70
CA GLU A 364 -1.44 7.92 26.17
C GLU A 364 -2.84 8.22 25.65
N GLU A 365 -3.24 7.60 24.52
CA GLU A 365 -4.54 7.79 23.90
C GLU A 365 -5.65 7.16 24.74
N THR A 366 -6.34 7.98 25.51
CA THR A 366 -7.47 7.56 26.37
C THR A 366 -8.83 7.88 25.76
N GLU A 367 -8.89 8.77 24.77
CA GLU A 367 -10.13 9.13 24.10
C GLU A 367 -10.64 7.99 23.22
N LEU A 368 -11.91 7.65 23.36
CA LEU A 368 -12.57 6.59 22.59
C LEU A 368 -13.17 7.10 21.28
N THR A 369 -13.24 8.42 21.16
CA THR A 369 -13.76 9.07 19.96
C THR A 369 -12.97 10.35 19.68
N HIS A 370 -12.87 10.71 18.42
CA HIS A 370 -12.19 11.91 17.96
C HIS A 370 -13.18 12.87 17.29
N GLN A 371 -12.81 14.13 17.19
CA GLN A 371 -13.49 15.04 16.29
C GLN A 371 -13.41 14.51 14.85
N LEU A 372 -14.44 14.79 14.07
CA LEU A 372 -14.35 14.48 12.63
C LEU A 372 -13.16 15.23 12.02
N PRO A 373 -12.39 14.60 11.15
CA PRO A 373 -11.30 15.28 10.49
C PRO A 373 -11.83 16.42 9.62
N GLU A 374 -11.07 17.52 9.56
CA GLU A 374 -11.37 18.63 8.65
C GLU A 374 -10.68 18.39 7.31
N GLY A 375 -11.36 18.73 6.22
CA GLY A 375 -10.82 18.57 4.87
C GLY A 375 -11.88 18.57 3.79
N ALA A 376 -11.44 18.45 2.56
CA ALA A 376 -12.35 18.29 1.43
C ALA A 376 -13.19 17.00 1.62
N GLY A 377 -14.48 17.07 1.36
CA GLY A 377 -15.40 15.93 1.53
C GLY A 377 -16.14 15.88 2.88
N ILE A 378 -15.69 16.58 3.94
CA ILE A 378 -16.37 16.55 5.25
C ILE A 378 -17.84 16.99 5.16
N GLU A 379 -18.16 17.88 4.25
CA GLU A 379 -19.54 18.35 4.04
C GLU A 379 -20.49 17.25 3.57
N ILE A 380 -19.99 16.21 2.92
CA ILE A 380 -20.79 15.03 2.56
C ILE A 380 -21.24 14.33 3.84
N ILE A 381 -20.33 14.13 4.76
CA ILE A 381 -20.60 13.47 6.05
C ILE A 381 -21.52 14.33 6.91
N ARG A 382 -21.27 15.64 7.00
CA ARG A 382 -22.13 16.59 7.75
C ARG A 382 -23.56 16.59 7.23
N LYS A 383 -23.77 16.53 5.92
CA LYS A 383 -25.12 16.42 5.33
C LYS A 383 -25.84 15.13 5.74
N ILE A 384 -25.11 14.01 5.83
CA ILE A 384 -25.67 12.73 6.28
C ILE A 384 -26.06 12.83 7.75
N MET A 385 -25.15 13.33 8.61
CA MET A 385 -25.42 13.53 10.04
C MET A 385 -26.66 14.40 10.29
N ASN A 386 -26.78 15.50 9.57
CA ASN A 386 -27.93 16.42 9.70
C ASN A 386 -29.27 15.73 9.28
N ARG A 387 -29.22 14.74 8.38
CA ARG A 387 -30.40 13.98 7.97
C ARG A 387 -30.82 12.94 9.02
N TYR A 388 -29.85 12.43 9.80
CA TYR A 388 -30.07 11.39 10.80
C TYR A 388 -29.54 11.81 12.20
N PRO A 389 -30.11 12.86 12.81
CA PRO A 389 -29.66 13.35 14.10
C PRO A 389 -29.88 12.31 15.20
N ASN A 390 -29.00 12.32 16.20
CA ASN A 390 -29.07 11.47 17.39
C ASN A 390 -28.99 9.96 17.12
N ARG A 391 -28.36 9.55 15.98
CA ARG A 391 -28.13 8.15 15.63
C ARG A 391 -26.66 7.85 15.45
N TYR A 392 -26.24 6.66 15.76
CA TYR A 392 -24.99 6.14 15.25
C TYR A 392 -25.08 6.03 13.72
N LEU A 393 -24.09 6.58 13.01
CA LEU A 393 -23.93 6.34 11.58
C LEU A 393 -22.86 5.25 11.39
N VAL A 394 -23.25 4.13 10.80
CA VAL A 394 -22.33 3.09 10.37
C VAL A 394 -22.23 3.18 8.86
N ILE A 395 -21.09 3.69 8.40
CA ILE A 395 -20.83 3.99 7.00
C ILE A 395 -20.03 2.86 6.40
N ASP A 396 -20.56 2.27 5.32
CA ASP A 396 -19.89 1.26 4.50
C ASP A 396 -19.48 1.90 3.17
N PHE A 397 -18.18 2.01 2.92
CA PHE A 397 -17.62 2.44 1.64
C PHE A 397 -17.43 1.23 0.75
N TRP A 398 -18.11 1.23 -0.40
CA TRP A 398 -18.16 0.08 -1.29
C TRP A 398 -18.12 0.46 -2.77
N GLY A 399 -18.05 -0.54 -3.65
CA GLY A 399 -18.12 -0.33 -5.10
C GLY A 399 -18.52 -1.58 -5.86
N LEU A 400 -19.16 -1.44 -7.02
CA LEU A 400 -19.57 -2.56 -7.88
C LEU A 400 -18.39 -3.42 -8.37
N GLY A 401 -17.20 -2.85 -8.49
CA GLY A 401 -15.99 -3.58 -8.86
C GLY A 401 -15.33 -4.35 -7.71
N CYS A 402 -15.86 -4.21 -6.49
CA CYS A 402 -15.31 -4.84 -5.29
C CYS A 402 -16.05 -6.16 -4.99
N GLY A 403 -15.47 -7.31 -5.39
CA GLY A 403 -16.07 -8.62 -5.15
C GLY A 403 -16.35 -8.91 -3.67
N ALA A 404 -15.41 -8.55 -2.78
CA ALA A 404 -15.58 -8.72 -1.32
C ALA A 404 -16.76 -7.89 -0.80
N CYS A 405 -16.93 -6.64 -1.28
CA CYS A 405 -18.07 -5.79 -0.91
C CYS A 405 -19.39 -6.42 -1.36
N ILE A 406 -19.46 -6.88 -2.60
CA ILE A 406 -20.66 -7.53 -3.16
C ILE A 406 -21.04 -8.75 -2.33
N ILE A 407 -20.11 -9.64 -2.05
CA ILE A 407 -20.33 -10.86 -1.25
C ILE A 407 -20.80 -10.48 0.17
N SER A 408 -20.14 -9.52 0.83
CA SER A 408 -20.52 -9.03 2.16
C SER A 408 -21.95 -8.50 2.18
N ILE A 409 -22.30 -7.63 1.22
CA ILE A 409 -23.65 -7.05 1.09
C ILE A 409 -24.69 -8.13 0.84
N GLN A 410 -24.44 -9.10 -0.03
CA GLN A 410 -25.40 -10.17 -0.34
C GLN A 410 -25.62 -11.09 0.87
N ASN A 411 -24.55 -11.52 1.53
CA ASN A 411 -24.62 -12.44 2.64
C ASN A 411 -25.23 -11.82 3.90
N SER A 412 -25.12 -10.50 4.08
CA SER A 412 -25.61 -9.79 5.27
C SER A 412 -27.04 -9.21 5.13
N LYS A 413 -27.73 -9.42 4.01
CA LYS A 413 -29.04 -8.78 3.71
C LYS A 413 -30.03 -8.88 4.87
N ASN A 414 -30.24 -10.08 5.42
CA ASN A 414 -31.21 -10.30 6.49
C ASN A 414 -30.78 -9.65 7.81
N LEU A 415 -29.47 -9.70 8.14
CA LEU A 415 -28.93 -9.03 9.32
C LEU A 415 -29.09 -7.51 9.24
N ARG A 416 -28.77 -6.94 8.09
CA ARG A 416 -28.91 -5.49 7.86
C ARG A 416 -30.36 -5.03 7.91
N ALA A 417 -31.31 -5.82 7.39
CA ALA A 417 -32.74 -5.51 7.51
C ALA A 417 -33.22 -5.45 8.97
N GLU A 418 -32.67 -6.28 9.87
CA GLU A 418 -32.93 -6.18 11.32
C GLU A 418 -32.29 -4.92 11.94
N ILE A 419 -31.05 -4.59 11.57
CA ILE A 419 -30.37 -3.39 12.04
C ILE A 419 -31.12 -2.13 11.55
N ALA A 420 -31.61 -2.11 10.33
CA ALA A 420 -32.33 -0.97 9.76
C ALA A 420 -33.63 -0.61 10.50
N LYS A 421 -34.20 -1.55 11.29
CA LYS A 421 -35.38 -1.29 12.15
C LYS A 421 -35.06 -0.50 13.41
N ARG A 422 -33.77 -0.35 13.74
CA ARG A 422 -33.33 0.35 14.95
C ARG A 422 -33.47 1.87 14.81
N ASP A 423 -33.88 2.51 15.90
CA ASP A 423 -34.00 3.97 15.97
C ASP A 423 -32.69 4.67 16.37
N ASP A 424 -31.74 3.94 16.95
CA ASP A 424 -30.46 4.46 17.44
C ASP A 424 -29.31 4.34 16.43
N VAL A 425 -29.53 3.68 15.29
CA VAL A 425 -28.52 3.43 14.26
C VAL A 425 -29.05 3.77 12.87
N LYS A 426 -28.17 4.24 12.00
CA LYS A 426 -28.42 4.32 10.54
C LYS A 426 -27.26 3.72 9.77
N LEU A 427 -27.56 2.71 8.94
CA LEU A 427 -26.61 2.16 7.96
C LEU A 427 -26.58 3.07 6.74
N VAL A 428 -25.39 3.45 6.31
CA VAL A 428 -25.15 4.35 5.16
C VAL A 428 -24.14 3.70 4.23
N PHE A 429 -24.53 3.48 3.00
CA PHE A 429 -23.69 2.89 1.95
C PHE A 429 -23.23 3.97 0.98
N ILE A 430 -21.93 4.29 1.01
CA ILE A 430 -21.34 5.30 0.11
C ILE A 430 -20.53 4.59 -0.98
N SER A 431 -20.88 4.90 -2.22
CA SER A 431 -20.20 4.38 -3.42
C SER A 431 -19.97 5.49 -4.43
N TYR A 432 -19.20 5.20 -5.46
CA TYR A 432 -19.00 6.11 -6.57
C TYR A 432 -19.31 5.43 -7.90
N ASP A 433 -19.72 6.24 -8.87
CA ASP A 433 -19.91 5.79 -10.25
C ASP A 433 -19.47 6.92 -11.21
N LYS A 434 -19.07 6.53 -12.42
CA LYS A 434 -18.77 7.51 -13.49
C LYS A 434 -20.02 8.25 -13.95
N THR A 435 -21.20 7.66 -13.76
CA THR A 435 -22.49 8.25 -14.09
C THR A 435 -23.07 8.94 -12.86
N ALA A 436 -23.43 10.19 -12.97
CA ALA A 436 -24.07 10.94 -11.89
C ALA A 436 -25.34 10.21 -11.39
N GLY A 437 -25.40 9.94 -10.08
CA GLY A 437 -26.49 9.18 -9.47
C GLY A 437 -26.48 7.68 -9.76
N GLY A 438 -25.36 7.16 -10.29
CA GLY A 438 -25.12 5.75 -10.53
C GLY A 438 -25.61 5.22 -11.89
N SER A 439 -24.87 4.25 -12.42
CA SER A 439 -25.22 3.50 -13.61
C SER A 439 -26.47 2.63 -13.41
N ASP A 440 -27.03 2.10 -14.48
CA ASP A 440 -28.16 1.17 -14.39
C ASP A 440 -27.80 -0.10 -13.60
N ALA A 441 -26.55 -0.57 -13.72
CA ALA A 441 -26.04 -1.68 -12.94
C ALA A 441 -26.01 -1.35 -11.43
N TYR A 442 -25.55 -0.14 -11.05
CA TYR A 442 -25.59 0.34 -9.68
C TYR A 442 -27.03 0.40 -9.15
N LYS A 443 -27.93 1.06 -9.87
CA LYS A 443 -29.35 1.20 -9.49
C LYS A 443 -30.05 -0.15 -9.32
N LYS A 444 -29.77 -1.09 -10.23
CA LYS A 444 -30.28 -2.47 -10.14
C LYS A 444 -29.77 -3.15 -8.88
N PHE A 445 -28.47 -3.10 -8.61
CA PHE A 445 -27.88 -3.73 -7.42
C PHE A 445 -28.47 -3.14 -6.14
N VAL A 446 -28.52 -1.82 -6.02
CA VAL A 446 -29.09 -1.13 -4.86
C VAL A 446 -30.55 -1.51 -4.64
N SER A 447 -31.39 -1.51 -5.69
CA SER A 447 -32.81 -1.86 -5.57
C SER A 447 -33.06 -3.33 -5.18
N GLU A 448 -32.10 -4.21 -5.36
CA GLU A 448 -32.18 -5.64 -5.00
C GLU A 448 -31.60 -5.94 -3.60
N TRP A 449 -30.49 -5.28 -3.26
CA TRP A 449 -29.66 -5.68 -2.13
C TRP A 449 -29.54 -4.64 -0.99
N LEU A 450 -29.88 -3.36 -1.24
CA LEU A 450 -29.74 -2.25 -0.31
C LEU A 450 -31.05 -1.46 -0.19
N VAL A 451 -32.16 -2.17 0.09
CA VAL A 451 -33.53 -1.60 0.03
C VAL A 451 -33.87 -0.78 1.27
N ASP A 452 -33.36 -1.18 2.44
CA ASP A 452 -33.72 -0.61 3.74
C ASP A 452 -32.67 0.39 4.26
N GLU A 453 -31.54 0.49 3.54
CA GLU A 453 -30.40 1.31 3.92
C GLU A 453 -30.39 2.67 3.18
N GLU A 454 -29.67 3.62 3.72
CA GLU A 454 -29.36 4.85 2.99
C GLU A 454 -28.23 4.59 2.01
N THR A 455 -28.45 4.84 0.73
CA THR A 455 -27.45 4.67 -0.32
C THR A 455 -27.11 5.99 -0.97
N ILE A 456 -25.82 6.29 -1.09
CA ILE A 456 -25.31 7.55 -1.63
C ILE A 456 -24.30 7.23 -2.72
N CYS A 457 -24.62 7.61 -3.95
CA CYS A 457 -23.69 7.54 -5.09
C CYS A 457 -23.10 8.92 -5.34
N ILE A 458 -21.81 9.07 -5.17
CA ILE A 458 -21.07 10.33 -5.33
C ILE A 458 -20.15 10.28 -6.55
N THR A 459 -19.55 11.41 -6.88
CA THR A 459 -18.53 11.47 -7.92
C THR A 459 -17.27 10.74 -7.52
N VAL A 460 -16.45 10.31 -8.47
CA VAL A 460 -15.14 9.71 -8.20
C VAL A 460 -14.27 10.65 -7.36
N THR A 461 -14.24 11.95 -7.72
CA THR A 461 -13.46 12.97 -6.98
C THR A 461 -13.93 13.11 -5.53
N ASP A 462 -15.25 13.15 -5.29
CA ASP A 462 -15.78 13.23 -3.91
C ASP A 462 -15.47 11.96 -3.11
N PHE A 463 -15.49 10.79 -3.76
CA PHE A 463 -15.08 9.56 -3.09
C PHE A 463 -13.59 9.58 -2.73
N ARG A 464 -12.72 10.09 -3.59
CA ARG A 464 -11.29 10.28 -3.30
C ARG A 464 -11.05 11.28 -2.17
N ARG A 465 -11.85 12.35 -2.08
CA ARG A 465 -11.84 13.27 -0.93
C ARG A 465 -12.17 12.56 0.38
N LEU A 466 -13.13 11.62 0.37
CA LEU A 466 -13.45 10.81 1.55
C LEU A 466 -12.36 9.80 1.88
N GLN A 467 -11.72 9.22 0.87
CA GLN A 467 -10.57 8.33 1.07
C GLN A 467 -9.40 9.07 1.75
N GLU A 468 -9.09 10.27 1.29
CA GLU A 468 -8.07 11.11 1.93
C GLU A 468 -8.49 11.53 3.35
N LEU A 469 -9.75 11.94 3.53
CA LEU A 469 -10.28 12.41 4.81
C LEU A 469 -10.20 11.35 5.91
N PHE A 470 -10.54 10.10 5.58
CA PHE A 470 -10.59 8.98 6.51
C PHE A 470 -9.37 8.06 6.46
N HIS A 471 -8.37 8.41 5.66
CA HIS A 471 -7.11 7.66 5.49
C HIS A 471 -7.32 6.21 5.07
N PHE A 472 -7.99 6.00 3.94
CA PHE A 472 -8.09 4.67 3.33
C PHE A 472 -7.89 4.72 1.81
N ASN A 473 -7.50 3.59 1.21
CA ASN A 473 -7.24 3.49 -0.23
C ASN A 473 -7.93 2.29 -0.91
N GLY A 474 -8.66 1.49 -0.15
CA GLY A 474 -9.39 0.32 -0.65
C GLY A 474 -10.77 0.19 -0.05
N VAL A 475 -11.60 -0.64 -0.65
CA VAL A 475 -12.93 -1.01 -0.16
C VAL A 475 -13.03 -2.55 -0.09
N PRO A 476 -13.81 -3.13 0.86
CA PRO A 476 -14.71 -2.46 1.79
C PRO A 476 -13.94 -1.70 2.89
N TYR A 477 -14.50 -0.57 3.31
CA TYR A 477 -13.99 0.21 4.43
C TYR A 477 -15.16 0.73 5.28
N TYR A 478 -14.99 0.82 6.59
CA TYR A 478 -16.07 1.15 7.52
C TYR A 478 -15.70 2.32 8.41
N GLU A 479 -16.66 3.21 8.66
CA GLU A 479 -16.57 4.28 9.65
C GLU A 479 -17.78 4.23 10.59
N THR A 480 -17.56 4.52 11.87
CA THR A 480 -18.64 4.68 12.84
C THR A 480 -18.58 6.08 13.42
N ILE A 481 -19.70 6.81 13.32
CA ILE A 481 -19.87 8.15 13.89
C ILE A 481 -20.92 8.08 14.98
N THR A 482 -20.60 8.64 16.15
CA THR A 482 -21.50 8.67 17.32
C THR A 482 -22.67 9.63 17.13
N PRO A 483 -23.73 9.52 17.93
CA PRO A 483 -24.90 10.42 17.87
C PRO A 483 -24.55 11.91 18.08
N ASP A 484 -23.48 12.21 18.82
CA ASP A 484 -22.96 13.57 19.03
C ASP A 484 -21.95 14.03 17.94
N GLY A 485 -21.76 13.22 16.89
CA GLY A 485 -21.00 13.59 15.72
C GLY A 485 -19.48 13.40 15.84
N ARG A 486 -19.02 12.51 16.71
CA ARG A 486 -17.61 12.18 16.85
C ARG A 486 -17.27 10.89 16.10
N ARG A 487 -16.08 10.80 15.55
CA ARG A 487 -15.54 9.59 14.92
C ARG A 487 -15.13 8.60 16.00
N VAL A 488 -15.59 7.37 15.91
CA VAL A 488 -15.15 6.28 16.80
C VAL A 488 -13.73 5.83 16.42
N ARG A 489 -12.89 5.53 17.40
CA ARG A 489 -11.53 5.01 17.18
C ARG A 489 -11.54 3.74 16.31
N ASP A 490 -10.44 3.53 15.61
CA ASP A 490 -10.27 2.41 14.65
C ASP A 490 -10.50 1.03 15.28
N ASP A 491 -10.01 0.83 16.49
CA ASP A 491 -10.13 -0.42 17.25
C ASP A 491 -11.53 -0.64 17.87
N LEU A 492 -12.39 0.37 17.82
CA LEU A 492 -13.76 0.34 18.35
C LEU A 492 -14.82 0.49 17.25
N ARG A 493 -14.42 0.80 16.01
CA ARG A 493 -15.35 0.93 14.89
C ARG A 493 -16.11 -0.37 14.65
N ILE A 494 -17.35 -0.24 14.22
CA ILE A 494 -18.15 -1.38 13.80
C ILE A 494 -17.73 -1.75 12.38
N ASN A 495 -17.16 -2.95 12.23
CA ASN A 495 -16.68 -3.51 10.98
C ASN A 495 -17.54 -4.71 10.56
N GLY A 496 -18.47 -4.49 9.63
CA GLY A 496 -19.39 -5.54 9.17
C GLY A 496 -20.63 -5.73 10.05
N TYR A 497 -21.34 -6.83 9.87
CA TYR A 497 -22.72 -6.96 10.38
C TYR A 497 -22.96 -8.20 11.24
N GLN A 498 -22.09 -9.21 11.22
CA GLN A 498 -22.33 -10.50 11.85
C GLN A 498 -22.41 -10.41 13.39
N ASN A 499 -21.63 -9.54 14.02
CA ASN A 499 -21.61 -9.36 15.47
C ASN A 499 -22.10 -7.97 15.89
N PHE A 500 -22.92 -7.33 15.07
CA PHE A 500 -23.29 -5.93 15.19
C PHE A 500 -23.78 -5.53 16.59
N ASP A 501 -24.72 -6.27 17.15
CA ASP A 501 -25.29 -5.96 18.47
C ASP A 501 -24.27 -6.10 19.60
N VAL A 502 -23.36 -7.07 19.49
CA VAL A 502 -22.28 -7.27 20.47
C VAL A 502 -21.27 -6.13 20.39
N GLU A 503 -20.88 -5.73 19.18
CA GLU A 503 -19.94 -4.62 18.96
C GLU A 503 -20.54 -3.28 19.39
N LEU A 504 -21.79 -3.01 19.04
CA LEU A 504 -22.48 -1.79 19.45
C LEU A 504 -22.66 -1.73 20.98
N LYS A 505 -22.99 -2.84 21.61
CA LYS A 505 -23.07 -2.92 23.07
C LYS A 505 -21.72 -2.65 23.72
N ARG A 506 -20.65 -3.29 23.23
CA ARG A 506 -19.27 -3.04 23.70
C ARG A 506 -18.87 -1.58 23.54
N LEU A 507 -19.20 -0.96 22.40
CA LEU A 507 -18.94 0.45 22.16
C LEU A 507 -19.69 1.33 23.16
N ASN A 508 -21.00 1.12 23.34
CA ASN A 508 -21.81 1.87 24.29
C ASN A 508 -21.36 1.72 25.75
N GLU A 509 -20.88 0.54 26.15
CA GLU A 509 -20.32 0.31 27.48
C GLU A 509 -19.02 1.07 27.71
N LYS A 510 -18.19 1.20 26.67
CA LYS A 510 -16.93 1.95 26.75
C LYS A 510 -17.11 3.47 26.65
N LEU A 511 -18.16 3.95 26.01
CA LEU A 511 -18.46 5.40 25.88
C LEU A 511 -19.22 5.98 27.08
N LYS A 512 -19.69 5.16 28.01
CA LYS A 512 -20.30 5.58 29.28
C LYS A 512 -19.24 5.86 30.35
#